data_315fea082eeeb8e84efaba88075e6479
#
_entry.id   315fea082eeeb8e84efaba88075e6479
#
_cell.length_a   1.000
_cell.length_b   1.000
_cell.length_c   1.000
_cell.angle_alpha   90.00
_cell.angle_beta   90.00
_cell.angle_gamma   90.00
#
_symmetry.space_group_name_H-M   'P 1'
#
loop_
_entity.id
_entity.type
_entity.pdbx_description
1 polymer ?
#
loop_
_entity_poly.entity_id
_entity_poly.type
_entity_poly.pdbx_seq_one_letter_code
_entity_poly.pdbx_strand_id
1 'polypeptide(L)'
;MPVEEFVGYEDLISFMEEKRLYALEGDIIEIGAYMGGGTAKLAAFAKRYGKKVYAVDTFDPGLDETRGRGGVKASDVYQAFLSGRSMLETYREATRGFDNVVTIQKDSRKVTFPRGQRFCFGFVDGCHQQSYVENDFGIIWPRLAPGGAVGFHDYAFDDWPEVTTAVDGLIAAHAGEIREIHALTGKHDIVCIILVKE
;
A
#
# COMPACT_ATOMS: atom_id res chain seq x y z
N MET A 1 -20.22 -10.94 4.51
CA MET A 1 -19.54 -10.66 5.80
C MET A 1 -18.48 -9.61 5.50
N PRO A 2 -18.22 -8.64 6.37
CA PRO A 2 -17.10 -7.76 6.17
C PRO A 2 -15.83 -8.63 6.11
N VAL A 3 -14.97 -8.38 5.12
CA VAL A 3 -13.66 -9.02 5.04
C VAL A 3 -12.89 -8.55 6.27
N GLU A 4 -12.37 -9.48 7.05
CA GLU A 4 -11.57 -9.13 8.22
C GLU A 4 -10.33 -8.38 7.71
N GLU A 5 -10.11 -7.19 8.23
CA GLU A 5 -9.07 -6.28 7.77
C GLU A 5 -7.88 -6.36 8.70
N PHE A 6 -6.72 -6.67 8.18
CA PHE A 6 -5.45 -6.70 8.90
C PHE A 6 -4.76 -5.34 8.92
N VAL A 7 -5.04 -4.53 7.90
CA VAL A 7 -4.51 -3.18 7.74
C VAL A 7 -5.47 -2.19 8.37
N GLY A 8 -4.97 -1.31 9.23
CA GLY A 8 -5.76 -0.21 9.80
C GLY A 8 -6.01 0.91 8.77
N TYR A 9 -6.80 0.65 7.72
CA TYR A 9 -7.10 1.68 6.70
C TYR A 9 -7.81 2.90 7.29
N GLU A 10 -8.60 2.72 8.34
CA GLU A 10 -9.19 3.84 9.08
C GLU A 10 -8.12 4.73 9.72
N ASP A 11 -7.05 4.13 10.25
CA ASP A 11 -5.94 4.86 10.85
C ASP A 11 -5.12 5.58 9.78
N LEU A 12 -4.89 4.95 8.61
CA LEU A 12 -4.28 5.60 7.45
C LEU A 12 -5.10 6.80 6.98
N ILE A 13 -6.42 6.66 6.89
CA ILE A 13 -7.32 7.74 6.48
C ILE A 13 -7.30 8.86 7.53
N SER A 14 -7.33 8.53 8.81
CA SER A 14 -7.21 9.50 9.90
C SER A 14 -5.89 10.26 9.84
N PHE A 15 -4.79 9.56 9.58
CA PHE A 15 -3.48 10.18 9.36
C PHE A 15 -3.50 11.15 8.15
N MET A 16 -4.06 10.71 7.02
CA MET A 16 -4.16 11.57 5.83
C MET A 16 -5.03 12.81 6.09
N GLU A 17 -6.08 12.70 6.92
CA GLU A 17 -6.92 13.83 7.32
C GLU A 17 -6.18 14.78 8.25
N GLU A 18 -5.52 14.26 9.29
CA GLU A 18 -4.73 15.04 10.26
C GLU A 18 -3.62 15.84 9.56
N LYS A 19 -2.87 15.18 8.68
CA LYS A 19 -1.79 15.81 7.91
C LYS A 19 -2.30 16.61 6.70
N ARG A 20 -3.60 16.59 6.44
CA ARG A 20 -4.26 17.28 5.33
C ARG A 20 -3.67 16.90 3.96
N LEU A 21 -3.23 15.65 3.79
CA LEU A 21 -2.62 15.18 2.55
C LEU A 21 -3.57 15.33 1.35
N TYR A 22 -4.87 15.29 1.59
CA TYR A 22 -5.89 15.53 0.58
C TYR A 22 -5.81 16.91 -0.08
N ALA A 23 -5.21 17.91 0.59
CA ALA A 23 -5.04 19.25 0.04
C ALA A 23 -3.81 19.39 -0.87
N LEU A 24 -2.90 18.41 -0.85
CA LEU A 24 -1.73 18.42 -1.70
C LEU A 24 -2.08 18.04 -3.14
N GLU A 25 -1.20 18.40 -4.09
CA GLU A 25 -1.31 17.96 -5.48
C GLU A 25 -1.16 16.45 -5.58
N GLY A 26 -1.90 15.86 -6.54
CA GLY A 26 -1.79 14.44 -6.89
C GLY A 26 -2.86 13.57 -6.25
N ASP A 27 -2.77 12.31 -6.61
CA ASP A 27 -3.72 11.26 -6.30
C ASP A 27 -3.18 10.33 -5.20
N ILE A 28 -3.88 9.26 -4.92
CA ILE A 28 -3.44 8.19 -4.02
C ILE A 28 -2.97 7.00 -4.86
N ILE A 29 -1.92 6.31 -4.43
CA ILE A 29 -1.49 5.03 -5.00
C ILE A 29 -1.42 3.97 -3.91
N GLU A 30 -1.96 2.80 -4.22
CA GLU A 30 -1.89 1.58 -3.40
C GLU A 30 -1.20 0.49 -4.22
N ILE A 31 -0.17 -0.13 -3.67
CA ILE A 31 0.50 -1.30 -4.26
C ILE A 31 0.26 -2.48 -3.33
N GLY A 32 -0.47 -3.48 -3.83
CA GLY A 32 -1.04 -4.56 -3.04
C GLY A 32 -2.51 -4.28 -2.69
N ALA A 33 -3.39 -4.40 -3.69
CA ALA A 33 -4.82 -4.11 -3.51
C ALA A 33 -5.64 -5.32 -3.03
N TYR A 34 -5.08 -6.53 -3.20
CA TYR A 34 -5.66 -7.81 -2.77
C TYR A 34 -7.14 -7.95 -3.16
N MET A 35 -8.04 -8.11 -2.19
CA MET A 35 -9.49 -8.24 -2.40
C MET A 35 -10.24 -6.90 -2.50
N GLY A 36 -9.54 -5.76 -2.45
CA GLY A 36 -10.09 -4.43 -2.72
C GLY A 36 -10.83 -3.77 -1.55
N GLY A 37 -10.86 -4.37 -0.37
CA GLY A 37 -11.50 -3.78 0.80
C GLY A 37 -10.85 -2.46 1.20
N GLY A 38 -9.52 -2.41 1.24
CA GLY A 38 -8.73 -1.21 1.47
C GLY A 38 -8.88 -0.19 0.35
N THR A 39 -8.75 -0.64 -0.90
CA THR A 39 -8.95 0.21 -2.09
C THR A 39 -10.29 0.93 -2.04
N ALA A 40 -11.38 0.24 -1.67
CA ALA A 40 -12.71 0.84 -1.57
C ALA A 40 -12.77 1.95 -0.50
N LYS A 41 -12.12 1.76 0.66
CA LYS A 41 -12.03 2.78 1.71
C LYS A 41 -11.22 3.99 1.25
N LEU A 42 -10.06 3.77 0.65
CA LEU A 42 -9.24 4.84 0.06
C LEU A 42 -10.02 5.57 -1.04
N ALA A 43 -10.77 4.86 -1.88
CA ALA A 43 -11.58 5.45 -2.94
C ALA A 43 -12.71 6.32 -2.39
N ALA A 44 -13.41 5.86 -1.34
CA ALA A 44 -14.43 6.64 -0.65
C ALA A 44 -13.85 7.94 -0.06
N PHE A 45 -12.69 7.84 0.59
CA PHE A 45 -11.96 9.02 1.09
C PHE A 45 -11.56 9.95 -0.05
N ALA A 46 -10.84 9.45 -1.06
CA ALA A 46 -10.31 10.22 -2.19
C ALA A 46 -11.41 10.95 -2.96
N LYS A 47 -12.58 10.31 -3.14
CA LYS A 47 -13.72 10.88 -3.86
C LYS A 47 -14.23 12.18 -3.24
N ARG A 48 -14.17 12.31 -1.91
CA ARG A 48 -14.56 13.55 -1.20
C ARG A 48 -13.72 14.77 -1.61
N TYR A 49 -12.53 14.52 -2.10
CA TYR A 49 -11.55 15.55 -2.47
C TYR A 49 -11.23 15.57 -3.97
N GLY A 50 -12.04 14.90 -4.80
CA GLY A 50 -11.87 14.85 -6.24
C GLY A 50 -10.60 14.12 -6.70
N LYS A 51 -10.07 13.21 -5.87
CA LYS A 51 -8.86 12.44 -6.15
C LYS A 51 -9.17 11.03 -6.64
N LYS A 52 -8.21 10.44 -7.35
CA LYS A 52 -8.22 9.04 -7.77
C LYS A 52 -7.40 8.16 -6.83
N VAL A 53 -7.69 6.86 -6.89
CA VAL A 53 -6.84 5.82 -6.29
C VAL A 53 -6.32 4.94 -7.42
N TYR A 54 -5.01 4.88 -7.56
CA TYR A 54 -4.32 3.95 -8.45
C TYR A 54 -4.03 2.67 -7.65
N ALA A 55 -4.74 1.60 -7.97
CA ALA A 55 -4.59 0.31 -7.30
C ALA A 55 -3.77 -0.63 -8.20
N VAL A 56 -2.57 -0.96 -7.75
CA VAL A 56 -1.63 -1.83 -8.45
C VAL A 56 -1.60 -3.19 -7.78
N ASP A 57 -1.91 -4.24 -8.53
CA ASP A 57 -1.83 -5.63 -8.06
C ASP A 57 -1.74 -6.57 -9.26
N THR A 58 -1.13 -7.71 -9.10
CA THR A 58 -1.16 -8.78 -10.09
C THR A 58 -2.50 -9.51 -10.11
N PHE A 59 -3.20 -9.52 -8.98
CA PHE A 59 -4.37 -10.33 -8.66
C PHE A 59 -4.12 -11.83 -8.84
N ASP A 60 -2.88 -12.24 -8.64
CA ASP A 60 -2.46 -13.64 -8.61
C ASP A 60 -1.85 -13.95 -7.23
N PRO A 61 -2.62 -14.61 -6.35
CA PRO A 61 -2.16 -14.92 -4.99
C PRO A 61 -0.98 -15.90 -4.97
N GLY A 62 -0.69 -16.57 -6.08
CA GLY A 62 0.41 -17.53 -6.18
C GLY A 62 1.79 -16.90 -6.39
N LEU A 63 1.86 -15.59 -6.69
CA LEU A 63 3.13 -14.96 -7.06
C LEU A 63 4.01 -14.56 -5.87
N ASP A 64 3.45 -14.33 -4.70
CA ASP A 64 4.25 -14.02 -3.52
C ASP A 64 4.71 -15.30 -2.82
N GLU A 65 5.93 -15.72 -3.12
CA GLU A 65 6.57 -16.89 -2.51
C GLU A 65 7.39 -16.56 -1.26
N THR A 66 7.31 -15.32 -0.75
CA THR A 66 7.99 -14.92 0.48
C THR A 66 7.58 -15.86 1.63
N ARG A 67 8.56 -16.26 2.43
CA ARG A 67 8.33 -17.16 3.56
C ARG A 67 8.51 -16.40 4.86
N GLY A 68 7.49 -16.47 5.69
CA GLY A 68 7.57 -16.02 7.06
C GLY A 68 8.51 -16.86 7.91
N ARG A 69 8.80 -16.39 9.13
CA ARG A 69 9.70 -17.07 10.08
C ARG A 69 9.28 -18.52 10.37
N GLY A 70 7.98 -18.82 10.34
CA GLY A 70 7.42 -20.17 10.49
C GLY A 70 7.49 -21.03 9.23
N GLY A 71 8.07 -20.54 8.14
CA GLY A 71 8.17 -21.24 6.85
C GLY A 71 6.88 -21.22 6.02
N VAL A 72 5.83 -20.60 6.50
CA VAL A 72 4.55 -20.42 5.76
C VAL A 72 4.78 -19.42 4.63
N LYS A 73 4.29 -19.74 3.45
CA LYS A 73 4.35 -18.81 2.31
C LYS A 73 3.24 -17.77 2.39
N ALA A 74 3.52 -16.55 1.98
CA ALA A 74 2.50 -15.50 1.83
C ALA A 74 1.38 -15.93 0.89
N SER A 75 1.72 -16.57 -0.24
CA SER A 75 0.75 -17.16 -1.18
C SER A 75 -0.23 -18.14 -0.54
N ASP A 76 0.23 -18.96 0.40
CA ASP A 76 -0.64 -19.92 1.11
C ASP A 76 -1.62 -19.19 2.04
N VAL A 77 -1.15 -18.13 2.70
CA VAL A 77 -2.00 -17.26 3.53
C VAL A 77 -3.08 -16.60 2.69
N TYR A 78 -2.72 -15.98 1.57
CA TYR A 78 -3.69 -15.33 0.68
C TYR A 78 -4.73 -16.31 0.14
N GLN A 79 -4.31 -17.51 -0.28
CA GLN A 79 -5.22 -18.52 -0.78
C GLN A 79 -6.20 -19.01 0.30
N ALA A 80 -5.74 -19.15 1.54
CA ALA A 80 -6.60 -19.53 2.66
C ALA A 80 -7.71 -18.49 2.91
N PHE A 81 -7.38 -17.20 2.91
CA PHE A 81 -8.37 -16.12 3.06
C PHE A 81 -9.32 -16.00 1.86
N LEU A 82 -8.84 -16.25 0.65
CA LEU A 82 -9.71 -16.25 -0.54
C LEU A 82 -10.76 -17.35 -0.48
N SER A 83 -10.49 -18.46 0.24
CA SER A 83 -11.44 -19.58 0.39
C SER A 83 -12.01 -20.06 -0.96
N GLY A 84 -11.15 -20.18 -1.97
CA GLY A 84 -11.51 -20.59 -3.32
C GLY A 84 -12.16 -19.51 -4.20
N ARG A 85 -12.29 -18.28 -3.72
CA ARG A 85 -12.76 -17.14 -4.53
C ARG A 85 -11.66 -16.60 -5.43
N SER A 86 -12.03 -16.04 -6.58
CA SER A 86 -11.10 -15.28 -7.41
C SER A 86 -10.75 -13.95 -6.73
N MET A 87 -9.45 -13.68 -6.55
CA MET A 87 -8.98 -12.40 -6.00
C MET A 87 -9.47 -11.23 -6.85
N LEU A 88 -9.29 -11.29 -8.16
CA LEU A 88 -9.70 -10.23 -9.08
C LEU A 88 -11.21 -9.99 -9.10
N GLU A 89 -12.03 -11.04 -9.06
CA GLU A 89 -13.48 -10.88 -9.02
C GLU A 89 -13.94 -10.27 -7.70
N THR A 90 -13.37 -10.71 -6.57
CA THR A 90 -13.65 -10.13 -5.25
C THR A 90 -13.25 -8.65 -5.21
N TYR A 91 -12.07 -8.32 -5.72
CA TYR A 91 -11.62 -6.93 -5.86
C TYR A 91 -12.59 -6.09 -6.69
N ARG A 92 -13.01 -6.59 -7.86
CA ARG A 92 -13.95 -5.88 -8.74
C ARG A 92 -15.30 -5.65 -8.07
N GLU A 93 -15.77 -6.61 -7.27
CA GLU A 93 -16.99 -6.43 -6.50
C GLU A 93 -16.85 -5.35 -5.44
N ALA A 94 -15.75 -5.35 -4.68
CA ALA A 94 -15.49 -4.37 -3.64
C ALA A 94 -15.37 -2.94 -4.19
N THR A 95 -14.80 -2.79 -5.39
CA THR A 95 -14.53 -1.48 -6.00
C THR A 95 -15.59 -1.01 -7.01
N ARG A 96 -16.61 -1.83 -7.33
CA ARG A 96 -17.62 -1.57 -8.37
C ARG A 96 -18.32 -0.20 -8.26
N GLY A 97 -18.51 0.32 -7.04
CA GLY A 97 -19.18 1.58 -6.78
C GLY A 97 -18.32 2.85 -6.96
N PHE A 98 -17.05 2.69 -7.32
CA PHE A 98 -16.08 3.79 -7.33
C PHE A 98 -15.56 4.06 -8.75
N ASP A 99 -15.97 5.20 -9.33
CA ASP A 99 -15.52 5.71 -10.63
C ASP A 99 -14.15 6.39 -10.57
N ASN A 100 -13.62 6.61 -9.37
CA ASN A 100 -12.32 7.20 -9.10
C ASN A 100 -11.20 6.18 -8.83
N VAL A 101 -11.45 4.87 -9.03
CA VAL A 101 -10.42 3.83 -8.95
C VAL A 101 -9.83 3.56 -10.33
N VAL A 102 -8.51 3.57 -10.41
CA VAL A 102 -7.73 3.18 -11.59
C VAL A 102 -7.00 1.88 -11.30
N THR A 103 -7.55 0.77 -11.76
CA THR A 103 -6.96 -0.56 -11.55
C THR A 103 -5.82 -0.81 -12.53
N ILE A 104 -4.65 -1.19 -12.01
CA ILE A 104 -3.47 -1.55 -12.78
C ILE A 104 -3.12 -3.01 -12.46
N GLN A 105 -3.64 -3.93 -13.26
CA GLN A 105 -3.35 -5.36 -13.11
C GLN A 105 -1.97 -5.70 -13.67
N LYS A 106 -0.93 -5.50 -12.88
CA LYS A 106 0.48 -5.75 -13.25
C LYS A 106 1.35 -6.03 -12.04
N ASP A 107 2.44 -6.75 -12.25
CA ASP A 107 3.61 -6.75 -11.38
C ASP A 107 4.12 -5.30 -11.23
N SER A 108 4.31 -4.81 -10.01
CA SER A 108 4.70 -3.43 -9.73
C SER A 108 6.01 -3.06 -10.43
N ARG A 109 6.95 -3.99 -10.58
CA ARG A 109 8.22 -3.78 -11.30
C ARG A 109 8.04 -3.45 -12.81
N LYS A 110 6.84 -3.67 -13.35
CA LYS A 110 6.51 -3.37 -14.76
C LYS A 110 5.59 -2.15 -14.89
N VAL A 111 5.30 -1.48 -13.76
CA VAL A 111 4.43 -0.29 -13.75
C VAL A 111 5.26 0.94 -14.05
N THR A 112 4.74 1.76 -14.92
CA THR A 112 5.32 3.07 -15.25
C THR A 112 4.23 4.14 -15.25
N PHE A 113 4.58 5.33 -14.80
CA PHE A 113 3.68 6.49 -14.80
C PHE A 113 4.25 7.61 -15.67
N PRO A 114 3.39 8.43 -16.29
CA PRO A 114 3.83 9.65 -16.98
C PRO A 114 4.65 10.56 -16.05
N ARG A 115 5.55 11.37 -16.62
CA ARG A 115 6.40 12.31 -15.84
C ARG A 115 5.60 13.28 -14.97
N GLY A 116 4.38 13.65 -15.40
CA GLY A 116 3.51 14.58 -14.67
C GLY A 116 2.65 13.94 -13.59
N GLN A 117 2.65 12.60 -13.46
CA GLN A 117 1.87 11.96 -12.41
C GLN A 117 2.44 12.31 -11.04
N ARG A 118 1.55 12.78 -10.16
CA ARG A 118 1.86 13.09 -8.75
C ARG A 118 0.96 12.29 -7.82
N PHE A 119 1.50 12.03 -6.63
CA PHE A 119 0.75 11.40 -5.53
C PHE A 119 0.85 12.28 -4.28
N CYS A 120 -0.23 12.40 -3.55
CA CYS A 120 -0.24 13.00 -2.22
C CYS A 120 0.00 11.94 -1.12
N PHE A 121 -0.36 10.68 -1.42
CA PHE A 121 -0.14 9.54 -0.54
C PHE A 121 0.11 8.27 -1.34
N GLY A 122 1.04 7.45 -0.86
CA GLY A 122 1.27 6.10 -1.35
C GLY A 122 1.17 5.09 -0.22
N PHE A 123 0.70 3.89 -0.53
CA PHE A 123 0.65 2.78 0.42
C PHE A 123 1.24 1.53 -0.23
N VAL A 124 2.19 0.90 0.45
CA VAL A 124 2.88 -0.32 0.02
C VAL A 124 2.49 -1.46 0.95
N ASP A 125 1.76 -2.42 0.42
CA ASP A 125 1.25 -3.61 1.10
C ASP A 125 1.24 -4.79 0.11
N GLY A 126 2.29 -4.88 -0.70
CA GLY A 126 2.43 -5.86 -1.77
C GLY A 126 3.33 -7.04 -1.40
N CYS A 127 4.22 -7.43 -2.31
CA CYS A 127 5.16 -8.52 -2.07
C CYS A 127 6.19 -8.14 -0.99
N HIS A 128 6.39 -9.02 0.00
CA HIS A 128 7.22 -8.77 1.18
C HIS A 128 8.73 -8.93 0.94
N GLN A 129 9.15 -9.25 -0.28
CA GLN A 129 10.58 -9.31 -0.62
C GLN A 129 11.19 -7.90 -0.63
N GLN A 130 12.38 -7.75 -0.05
CA GLN A 130 13.10 -6.48 0.03
C GLN A 130 13.14 -5.75 -1.32
N SER A 131 13.47 -6.46 -2.40
CA SER A 131 13.59 -5.87 -3.74
C SER A 131 12.27 -5.31 -4.30
N TYR A 132 11.12 -5.85 -3.87
CA TYR A 132 9.81 -5.32 -4.23
C TYR A 132 9.48 -4.06 -3.42
N VAL A 133 9.72 -4.07 -2.12
CA VAL A 133 9.51 -2.89 -1.26
C VAL A 133 10.35 -1.71 -1.74
N GLU A 134 11.62 -1.95 -2.08
CA GLU A 134 12.51 -0.93 -2.65
C GLU A 134 12.03 -0.42 -4.01
N ASN A 135 11.55 -1.32 -4.89
CA ASN A 135 10.98 -0.95 -6.18
C ASN A 135 9.72 -0.09 -6.00
N ASP A 136 8.82 -0.47 -5.11
CA ASP A 136 7.54 0.19 -4.89
C ASP A 136 7.74 1.59 -4.30
N PHE A 137 8.69 1.73 -3.38
CA PHE A 137 9.16 3.05 -2.95
C PHE A 137 9.68 3.87 -4.15
N GLY A 138 10.52 3.28 -5.00
CA GLY A 138 11.08 3.93 -6.19
C GLY A 138 10.03 4.39 -7.21
N ILE A 139 8.86 3.74 -7.23
CA ILE A 139 7.71 4.19 -8.02
C ILE A 139 7.07 5.43 -7.38
N ILE A 140 6.88 5.41 -6.07
CA ILE A 140 6.07 6.39 -5.33
C ILE A 140 6.89 7.64 -4.98
N TRP A 141 8.03 7.46 -4.32
CA TRP A 141 8.80 8.56 -3.70
C TRP A 141 9.14 9.71 -4.63
N PRO A 142 9.64 9.48 -5.87
CA PRO A 142 9.95 10.57 -6.80
C PRO A 142 8.71 11.34 -7.27
N ARG A 143 7.52 10.75 -7.08
CA ARG A 143 6.23 11.30 -7.52
C ARG A 143 5.41 11.92 -6.39
N LEU A 144 5.84 11.75 -5.15
CA LEU A 144 5.17 12.41 -4.04
C LEU A 144 5.29 13.94 -4.18
N ALA A 145 4.16 14.62 -3.96
CA ALA A 145 4.18 16.06 -3.75
C ALA A 145 4.99 16.42 -2.51
N PRO A 146 5.60 17.60 -2.42
CA PRO A 146 6.19 18.08 -1.18
C PRO A 146 5.18 18.01 -0.02
N GLY A 147 5.57 17.47 1.09
CA GLY A 147 4.68 17.17 2.22
C GLY A 147 3.81 15.92 2.07
N GLY A 148 3.86 15.25 0.93
CA GLY A 148 3.21 13.95 0.71
C GLY A 148 3.87 12.83 1.51
N ALA A 149 3.21 11.68 1.62
CA ALA A 149 3.71 10.58 2.43
C ALA A 149 3.59 9.22 1.76
N VAL A 150 4.43 8.27 2.18
CA VAL A 150 4.33 6.86 1.83
C VAL A 150 4.29 6.01 3.09
N GLY A 151 3.31 5.11 3.17
CA GLY A 151 3.17 4.13 4.23
C GLY A 151 3.60 2.74 3.77
N PHE A 152 4.19 1.96 4.67
CA PHE A 152 4.56 0.56 4.47
C PHE A 152 3.90 -0.28 5.55
N HIS A 153 3.13 -1.28 5.13
CA HIS A 153 2.57 -2.27 6.03
C HIS A 153 3.64 -3.28 6.46
N ASP A 154 3.35 -4.07 7.48
CA ASP A 154 4.22 -5.15 7.98
C ASP A 154 5.63 -4.71 8.44
N TYR A 155 5.82 -3.44 8.77
CA TYR A 155 7.06 -2.98 9.37
C TYR A 155 7.20 -3.54 10.80
N ALA A 156 8.40 -3.98 11.14
CA ALA A 156 8.71 -4.62 12.42
C ALA A 156 7.89 -5.89 12.71
N PHE A 157 7.24 -6.48 11.69
CA PHE A 157 6.52 -7.73 11.84
C PHE A 157 7.47 -8.92 11.62
N ASP A 158 7.54 -9.80 12.63
CA ASP A 158 8.50 -10.90 12.70
C ASP A 158 8.42 -11.88 11.52
N ASP A 159 7.23 -12.03 10.92
CA ASP A 159 7.05 -12.95 9.79
C ASP A 159 7.61 -12.39 8.47
N TRP A 160 7.72 -11.07 8.33
CA TRP A 160 8.22 -10.43 7.10
C TRP A 160 9.45 -9.54 7.35
N PRO A 161 10.58 -10.07 7.84
CA PRO A 161 11.74 -9.27 8.24
C PRO A 161 12.40 -8.51 7.08
N GLU A 162 12.20 -8.95 5.83
CA GLU A 162 12.71 -8.25 4.65
C GLU A 162 12.04 -6.89 4.45
N VAL A 163 10.78 -6.72 4.85
CA VAL A 163 10.09 -5.43 4.81
C VAL A 163 10.80 -4.43 5.73
N THR A 164 11.08 -4.82 6.97
CA THR A 164 11.81 -3.98 7.93
C THR A 164 13.19 -3.62 7.39
N THR A 165 13.94 -4.61 6.87
CA THR A 165 15.26 -4.39 6.31
C THR A 165 15.24 -3.38 5.15
N ALA A 166 14.28 -3.53 4.24
CA ALA A 166 14.11 -2.61 3.11
C ALA A 166 13.81 -1.18 3.61
N VAL A 167 12.83 -1.04 4.48
CA VAL A 167 12.38 0.28 4.96
C VAL A 167 13.47 0.98 5.75
N ASP A 168 14.20 0.28 6.64
CA ASP A 168 15.33 0.86 7.36
C ASP A 168 16.44 1.35 6.41
N GLY A 169 16.73 0.57 5.36
CA GLY A 169 17.65 0.97 4.30
C GLY A 169 17.20 2.22 3.55
N LEU A 170 15.90 2.31 3.22
CA LEU A 170 15.30 3.47 2.55
C LEU A 170 15.33 4.71 3.45
N ILE A 171 15.00 4.57 4.74
CA ILE A 171 15.08 5.67 5.72
C ILE A 171 16.52 6.21 5.78
N ALA A 172 17.51 5.34 5.88
CA ALA A 172 18.92 5.75 5.93
C ALA A 172 19.36 6.44 4.63
N ALA A 173 18.97 5.89 3.47
CA ALA A 173 19.36 6.44 2.17
C ALA A 173 18.71 7.80 1.86
N HIS A 174 17.51 8.05 2.37
CA HIS A 174 16.71 9.25 2.10
C HIS A 174 16.54 10.18 3.31
N ALA A 175 17.40 10.04 4.33
CA ALA A 175 17.28 10.80 5.59
C ALA A 175 17.19 12.33 5.39
N GLY A 176 17.85 12.86 4.36
CA GLY A 176 17.81 14.30 4.02
C GLY A 176 16.55 14.75 3.26
N GLU A 177 15.69 13.79 2.86
CA GLU A 177 14.43 14.05 2.13
C GLU A 177 13.20 13.73 2.99
N ILE A 178 13.39 13.09 4.15
CA ILE A 178 12.32 12.69 5.06
C ILE A 178 12.18 13.75 6.15
N ARG A 179 10.99 14.36 6.21
CA ARG A 179 10.65 15.37 7.24
C ARG A 179 10.19 14.74 8.55
N GLU A 180 9.36 13.71 8.47
CA GLU A 180 8.76 13.06 9.63
C GLU A 180 8.64 11.56 9.39
N ILE A 181 8.71 10.79 10.46
CA ILE A 181 8.43 9.35 10.47
C ILE A 181 7.35 9.08 11.51
N HIS A 182 6.30 8.37 11.12
CA HIS A 182 5.21 7.98 11.99
C HIS A 182 5.03 6.49 12.00
N ALA A 183 4.66 5.92 13.14
CA ALA A 183 4.27 4.52 13.27
C ALA A 183 2.80 4.45 13.70
N LEU A 184 2.00 3.75 12.92
CA LEU A 184 0.63 3.43 13.26
C LEU A 184 0.59 1.95 13.64
N THR A 185 0.18 1.65 14.88
CA THR A 185 0.02 0.26 15.31
C THR A 185 -1.42 -0.14 15.05
N GLY A 186 -1.60 -1.00 14.08
CA GLY A 186 -2.90 -1.55 13.72
C GLY A 186 -3.35 -2.70 14.62
N LYS A 187 -4.36 -3.43 14.18
CA LYS A 187 -4.79 -4.69 14.82
C LYS A 187 -3.65 -5.71 14.76
N HIS A 188 -3.59 -6.57 15.77
CA HIS A 188 -2.59 -7.65 15.88
C HIS A 188 -1.12 -7.18 16.01
N ASP A 189 -0.92 -5.95 16.53
CA ASP A 189 0.42 -5.34 16.72
C ASP A 189 1.23 -5.18 15.42
N ILE A 190 0.58 -5.27 14.27
CA ILE A 190 1.22 -5.00 12.98
C ILE A 190 1.38 -3.50 12.81
N VAL A 191 2.60 -3.08 12.50
CA VAL A 191 2.97 -1.67 12.37
C VAL A 191 2.93 -1.26 10.91
N CYS A 192 2.25 -0.14 10.64
CA CYS A 192 2.43 0.61 9.42
C CYS A 192 3.36 1.80 9.70
N ILE A 193 4.52 1.85 9.05
CA ILE A 193 5.43 2.99 9.15
C ILE A 193 5.17 3.95 7.99
N ILE A 194 5.12 5.25 8.29
CA ILE A 194 4.83 6.28 7.29
C ILE A 194 5.99 7.28 7.25
N LEU A 195 6.51 7.51 6.05
CA LEU A 195 7.55 8.50 5.76
C LEU A 195 6.90 9.71 5.09
N VAL A 196 7.06 10.89 5.69
CA VAL A 196 6.60 12.17 5.13
C VAL A 196 7.76 12.84 4.43
N LYS A 197 7.57 13.22 3.19
CA LYS A 197 8.59 13.89 2.35
C LYS A 197 8.69 15.37 2.70
N GLU A 198 9.91 15.93 2.58
CA GLU A 198 10.15 17.38 2.62
C GLU A 198 9.34 18.15 1.56
#